data_92e674730dc596e46d5fb95fe93f6f9e
#
_entry.id   92e674730dc596e46d5fb95fe93f6f9e
#
_cell.length_a   1.000
_cell.length_b   1.000
_cell.length_c   1.000
_cell.angle_alpha   90.00
_cell.angle_beta   90.00
_cell.angle_gamma   90.00
#
_symmetry.space_group_name_H-M   'P 1'
#
loop_
_entity.id
_entity.type
_entity.pdbx_description
1 polymer ?
#
loop_
_entity_poly.entity_id
_entity_poly.type
_entity_poly.pdbx_seq_one_letter_code
_entity_poly.pdbx_strand_id
1 'polypeptide(L)'
;MDRRLLGCAILAGAVVTASFQLSAWGAEPVERRFDRIFAAYDRPDSPGCAVGVYRDGRLVFARGYGRANLEWNIPITPRSVFDIGSTSKQFTATAIVLLAEEGKLSLDDDVRKFLPELPDYGQTITLRHLLNHTSGLRDYLGLMDLAGIPTENWTTEDDALAIIVRQKEANFAPGERWAYSNTGFFLLSQVVKRVSGQTLRQFAEARIFQPLGMTHSHYHDDHGMIVAGRATAYAPEGKGWRIDMSNFEQLGDGAVMTTVEDLLRWDTNFYRNRLGQAAPGLIRTLAAPGRLANGEVLDYGLGLVVGNWRGLATVSHGGAWAGYRA
;
A
#
# COMPACT_ATOMS: atom_id res chain seq x y z
N MET A 1 -64.68 16.99 -72.92
CA MET A 1 -65.01 16.95 -71.53
C MET A 1 -65.14 15.48 -71.14
N ASP A 2 -64.06 14.82 -70.81
CA ASP A 2 -64.13 13.46 -70.28
C ASP A 2 -62.89 13.16 -69.44
N ARG A 3 -63.10 12.96 -68.17
CA ARG A 3 -62.05 12.56 -67.28
C ARG A 3 -61.98 11.04 -67.17
N ARG A 4 -60.92 10.46 -67.66
CA ARG A 4 -60.64 9.05 -67.40
C ARG A 4 -59.70 8.90 -66.20
N LEU A 5 -60.15 8.20 -65.20
CA LEU A 5 -59.42 7.77 -64.02
C LEU A 5 -58.56 6.56 -64.45
N LEU A 6 -57.21 6.71 -64.29
CA LEU A 6 -56.29 5.57 -64.34
C LEU A 6 -56.13 5.02 -62.93
N GLY A 7 -56.47 3.75 -62.76
CA GLY A 7 -56.23 3.03 -61.54
C GLY A 7 -54.76 2.65 -61.42
N CYS A 8 -54.13 3.01 -60.30
CA CYS A 8 -52.77 2.52 -59.95
C CYS A 8 -52.88 1.23 -59.12
N ALA A 9 -52.41 0.15 -59.67
CA ALA A 9 -52.21 -1.11 -58.93
C ALA A 9 -50.98 -1.00 -58.04
N ILE A 10 -51.18 -1.11 -56.67
CA ILE A 10 -50.10 -1.19 -55.71
C ILE A 10 -49.65 -2.65 -55.57
N LEU A 11 -48.47 -2.97 -56.07
CA LEU A 11 -47.78 -4.22 -55.77
C LEU A 11 -47.18 -4.11 -54.39
N ALA A 12 -47.73 -4.85 -53.41
CA ALA A 12 -47.15 -5.01 -52.09
C ALA A 12 -45.96 -5.98 -52.19
N GLY A 13 -44.76 -5.41 -52.24
CA GLY A 13 -43.52 -6.18 -52.07
C GLY A 13 -43.27 -6.48 -50.59
N ALA A 14 -43.36 -7.76 -50.23
CA ALA A 14 -42.96 -8.21 -48.89
C ALA A 14 -41.44 -8.08 -48.72
N VAL A 15 -41.00 -7.06 -47.96
CA VAL A 15 -39.61 -6.97 -47.53
C VAL A 15 -39.44 -7.91 -46.32
N VAL A 16 -38.84 -9.09 -46.59
CA VAL A 16 -38.36 -9.99 -45.54
C VAL A 16 -37.09 -9.35 -44.92
N THR A 17 -37.24 -8.61 -43.86
CA THR A 17 -36.11 -8.19 -43.02
C THR A 17 -35.59 -9.42 -42.25
N ALA A 18 -34.57 -10.08 -42.77
CA ALA A 18 -33.82 -11.05 -42.01
C ALA A 18 -33.06 -10.27 -40.91
N SER A 19 -33.62 -10.26 -39.70
CA SER A 19 -32.91 -9.82 -38.51
C SER A 19 -31.76 -10.78 -38.23
N PHE A 20 -30.59 -10.46 -38.75
CA PHE A 20 -29.37 -11.08 -38.23
C PHE A 20 -29.23 -10.67 -36.75
N GLN A 21 -29.71 -11.51 -35.86
CA GLN A 21 -29.24 -11.52 -34.50
C GLN A 21 -27.76 -11.91 -34.55
N LEU A 22 -26.87 -10.92 -34.66
CA LEU A 22 -25.51 -11.05 -34.24
C LEU A 22 -25.55 -11.45 -32.77
N SER A 23 -25.48 -12.76 -32.50
CA SER A 23 -25.11 -13.27 -31.20
C SER A 23 -23.81 -12.60 -30.87
N ALA A 24 -23.87 -11.51 -30.11
CA ALA A 24 -22.71 -10.99 -29.44
C ALA A 24 -22.19 -12.16 -28.57
N TRP A 25 -21.17 -12.84 -29.04
CA TRP A 25 -20.34 -13.67 -28.20
C TRP A 25 -19.78 -12.72 -27.18
N GLY A 26 -20.56 -12.51 -26.09
CA GLY A 26 -20.25 -11.58 -25.05
C GLY A 26 -18.93 -11.99 -24.45
N ALA A 27 -17.99 -11.05 -24.44
CA ALA A 27 -16.80 -11.20 -23.62
C ALA A 27 -17.27 -11.62 -22.23
N GLU A 28 -16.66 -12.67 -21.69
CA GLU A 28 -16.99 -13.15 -20.35
C GLU A 28 -17.00 -11.98 -19.37
N PRO A 29 -18.02 -11.87 -18.50
CA PRO A 29 -18.09 -10.81 -17.49
C PRO A 29 -16.77 -10.71 -16.71
N VAL A 30 -16.32 -9.49 -16.47
CA VAL A 30 -15.04 -9.21 -15.76
C VAL A 30 -15.02 -9.91 -14.40
N GLU A 31 -16.16 -9.96 -13.73
CA GLU A 31 -16.35 -10.63 -12.44
C GLU A 31 -15.96 -12.10 -12.48
N ARG A 32 -16.42 -12.83 -13.49
CA ARG A 32 -16.09 -14.26 -13.68
C ARG A 32 -14.61 -14.49 -13.94
N ARG A 33 -13.95 -13.54 -14.60
CA ARG A 33 -12.50 -13.61 -14.85
C ARG A 33 -11.72 -13.46 -13.54
N PHE A 34 -12.13 -12.53 -12.66
CA PHE A 34 -11.54 -12.40 -11.31
C PHE A 34 -11.84 -13.63 -10.47
N ASP A 35 -13.08 -14.13 -10.46
CA ASP A 35 -13.44 -15.33 -9.71
C ASP A 35 -12.56 -16.54 -10.05
N ARG A 36 -12.23 -16.72 -11.34
CA ARG A 36 -11.30 -17.79 -11.74
C ARG A 36 -9.87 -17.56 -11.25
N ILE A 37 -9.39 -16.31 -11.27
CA ILE A 37 -8.03 -15.99 -10.78
C ILE A 37 -7.93 -16.30 -9.30
N PHE A 38 -8.97 -15.96 -8.52
CA PHE A 38 -8.97 -16.09 -7.07
C PHE A 38 -9.66 -17.35 -6.54
N ALA A 39 -10.11 -18.27 -7.41
CA ALA A 39 -10.82 -19.49 -7.02
C ALA A 39 -10.06 -20.37 -6.01
N ALA A 40 -8.73 -20.37 -6.06
CA ALA A 40 -7.90 -21.12 -5.11
C ALA A 40 -8.01 -20.60 -3.67
N TYR A 41 -8.41 -19.34 -3.50
CA TYR A 41 -8.59 -18.68 -2.21
C TYR A 41 -10.05 -18.71 -1.72
N ASP A 42 -11.02 -19.06 -2.58
CA ASP A 42 -12.44 -19.08 -2.21
C ASP A 42 -12.86 -20.43 -1.62
N ARG A 43 -12.29 -20.75 -0.48
CA ARG A 43 -12.52 -22.01 0.20
C ARG A 43 -13.06 -21.77 1.61
N PRO A 44 -13.99 -22.63 2.11
CA PRO A 44 -14.57 -22.48 3.44
C PRO A 44 -13.59 -22.83 4.58
N ASP A 45 -12.52 -23.55 4.27
CA ASP A 45 -11.51 -24.05 5.19
C ASP A 45 -10.15 -23.33 5.06
N SER A 46 -10.12 -22.17 4.39
CA SER A 46 -8.89 -21.44 4.10
C SER A 46 -9.05 -19.95 4.41
N PRO A 47 -8.00 -19.27 4.91
CA PRO A 47 -7.93 -17.83 4.79
C PRO A 47 -7.95 -17.46 3.31
N GLY A 48 -8.11 -16.17 3.03
CA GLY A 48 -8.23 -15.72 1.65
C GLY A 48 -7.82 -14.26 1.50
N CYS A 49 -8.47 -13.53 0.58
CA CYS A 49 -8.12 -12.15 0.29
C CYS A 49 -9.34 -11.28 -0.04
N ALA A 50 -9.18 -9.96 0.13
CA ALA A 50 -10.07 -8.96 -0.45
C ALA A 50 -9.42 -8.37 -1.69
N VAL A 51 -10.20 -8.21 -2.76
CA VAL A 51 -9.75 -7.67 -4.04
C VAL A 51 -10.59 -6.45 -4.38
N GLY A 52 -9.93 -5.33 -4.72
CA GLY A 52 -10.55 -4.14 -5.27
C GLY A 52 -9.90 -3.75 -6.61
N VAL A 53 -10.71 -3.41 -7.60
CA VAL A 53 -10.25 -2.86 -8.88
C VAL A 53 -10.85 -1.48 -9.05
N TYR A 54 -9.99 -0.50 -9.26
CA TYR A 54 -10.39 0.90 -9.39
C TYR A 54 -10.21 1.38 -10.82
N ARG A 55 -11.11 2.22 -11.27
CA ARG A 55 -11.03 2.91 -12.56
C ARG A 55 -11.70 4.27 -12.45
N ASP A 56 -11.00 5.31 -12.87
CA ASP A 56 -11.51 6.70 -12.88
C ASP A 56 -12.05 7.16 -11.52
N GLY A 57 -11.40 6.75 -10.42
CA GLY A 57 -11.79 7.06 -9.05
C GLY A 57 -13.04 6.32 -8.57
N ARG A 58 -13.39 5.20 -9.19
CA ARG A 58 -14.54 4.35 -8.82
C ARG A 58 -14.10 2.90 -8.61
N LEU A 59 -14.76 2.26 -7.69
CA LEU A 59 -14.65 0.82 -7.46
C LEU A 59 -15.47 0.09 -8.54
N VAL A 60 -14.79 -0.51 -9.53
CA VAL A 60 -15.46 -1.24 -10.63
C VAL A 60 -15.62 -2.71 -10.32
N PHE A 61 -14.84 -3.22 -9.37
CA PHE A 61 -14.99 -4.57 -8.84
C PHE A 61 -14.49 -4.60 -7.39
N ALA A 62 -15.23 -5.28 -6.51
CA ALA A 62 -14.78 -5.57 -5.16
C ALA A 62 -15.35 -6.90 -4.69
N ARG A 63 -14.49 -7.77 -4.16
CA ARG A 63 -14.91 -9.07 -3.64
C ARG A 63 -13.95 -9.58 -2.57
N GLY A 64 -14.51 -10.29 -1.59
CA GLY A 64 -13.76 -11.11 -0.65
C GLY A 64 -13.84 -12.58 -1.05
N TYR A 65 -12.75 -13.30 -0.85
CA TYR A 65 -12.60 -14.73 -1.09
C TYR A 65 -12.07 -15.38 0.18
N GLY A 66 -12.58 -16.56 0.56
CA GLY A 66 -12.15 -17.28 1.75
C GLY A 66 -12.64 -16.68 3.07
N ARG A 67 -11.93 -16.95 4.16
CA ARG A 67 -12.36 -16.61 5.53
C ARG A 67 -11.45 -15.56 6.17
N ALA A 68 -12.09 -14.56 6.77
CA ALA A 68 -11.44 -13.59 7.66
C ALA A 68 -11.13 -14.18 9.04
N ASN A 69 -11.93 -15.15 9.46
CA ASN A 69 -11.69 -15.90 10.69
C ASN A 69 -12.15 -17.35 10.48
N LEU A 70 -11.24 -18.30 10.68
CA LEU A 70 -11.51 -19.71 10.47
C LEU A 70 -12.30 -20.32 11.63
N GLU A 71 -12.06 -19.87 12.87
CA GLU A 71 -12.71 -20.40 14.07
C GLU A 71 -14.20 -20.07 14.08
N TRP A 72 -14.55 -18.85 13.66
CA TRP A 72 -15.93 -18.35 13.62
C TRP A 72 -16.56 -18.43 12.22
N ASN A 73 -15.83 -19.00 11.25
CA ASN A 73 -16.29 -19.14 9.86
C ASN A 73 -16.75 -17.79 9.23
N ILE A 74 -16.08 -16.68 9.60
CA ILE A 74 -16.42 -15.35 9.11
C ILE A 74 -15.86 -15.17 7.71
N PRO A 75 -16.66 -14.82 6.67
CA PRO A 75 -16.17 -14.61 5.33
C PRO A 75 -15.37 -13.30 5.23
N ILE A 76 -14.40 -13.25 4.30
CA ILE A 76 -13.77 -12.00 3.89
C ILE A 76 -14.76 -11.19 3.04
N THR A 77 -14.76 -9.89 3.26
CA THR A 77 -15.52 -8.91 2.50
C THR A 77 -14.60 -7.77 2.04
N PRO A 78 -15.02 -6.91 1.11
CA PRO A 78 -14.27 -5.69 0.77
C PRO A 78 -14.04 -4.74 1.94
N ARG A 79 -14.78 -4.90 3.04
CA ARG A 79 -14.67 -4.13 4.28
C ARG A 79 -13.82 -4.80 5.35
N SER A 80 -13.35 -6.02 5.11
CA SER A 80 -12.42 -6.67 6.02
C SER A 80 -11.14 -5.85 6.11
N VAL A 81 -10.66 -5.66 7.33
CA VAL A 81 -9.47 -4.86 7.63
C VAL A 81 -8.26 -5.78 7.66
N PHE A 82 -7.21 -5.42 6.94
CA PHE A 82 -5.94 -6.15 6.88
C PHE A 82 -4.78 -5.25 7.24
N ASP A 83 -3.75 -5.80 7.85
CA ASP A 83 -2.43 -5.20 7.85
C ASP A 83 -1.85 -5.32 6.43
N ILE A 84 -1.47 -4.21 5.85
CA ILE A 84 -0.92 -4.17 4.49
C ILE A 84 0.61 -4.22 4.46
N GLY A 85 1.25 -4.53 5.59
CA GLY A 85 2.69 -4.66 5.71
C GLY A 85 3.44 -3.48 5.10
N SER A 86 4.47 -3.75 4.32
CA SER A 86 5.31 -2.71 3.70
C SER A 86 4.59 -1.79 2.70
N THR A 87 3.38 -2.11 2.25
CA THR A 87 2.54 -1.17 1.49
C THR A 87 2.26 0.11 2.30
N SER A 88 2.40 0.05 3.64
CA SER A 88 2.32 1.19 4.57
C SER A 88 3.38 2.27 4.34
N LYS A 89 4.52 1.92 3.76
CA LYS A 89 5.67 2.83 3.57
C LYS A 89 5.32 4.10 2.81
N GLN A 90 4.40 4.02 1.86
CA GLN A 90 3.94 5.19 1.10
C GLN A 90 3.24 6.23 1.99
N PHE A 91 2.57 5.83 3.06
CA PHE A 91 1.95 6.76 4.02
C PHE A 91 2.98 7.40 4.94
N THR A 92 4.01 6.65 5.37
CA THR A 92 5.16 7.20 6.11
C THR A 92 5.93 8.21 5.25
N ALA A 93 6.22 7.87 3.99
CA ALA A 93 6.85 8.80 3.05
C ALA A 93 5.99 10.06 2.85
N THR A 94 4.66 9.89 2.75
CA THR A 94 3.73 11.02 2.65
C THR A 94 3.84 11.94 3.87
N ALA A 95 3.90 11.40 5.09
CA ALA A 95 4.06 12.20 6.31
C ALA A 95 5.36 13.04 6.27
N ILE A 96 6.47 12.46 5.84
CA ILE A 96 7.75 13.17 5.68
C ILE A 96 7.67 14.25 4.61
N VAL A 97 7.07 13.97 3.45
CA VAL A 97 6.93 14.96 2.37
C VAL A 97 6.01 16.12 2.79
N LEU A 98 4.94 15.86 3.53
CA LEU A 98 4.08 16.91 4.09
C LEU A 98 4.84 17.82 5.05
N LEU A 99 5.69 17.27 5.92
CA LEU A 99 6.55 18.07 6.81
C LEU A 99 7.60 18.87 6.02
N ALA A 100 8.11 18.32 4.93
CA ALA A 100 9.04 19.03 4.04
C ALA A 100 8.34 20.19 3.31
N GLU A 101 7.12 20.00 2.80
CA GLU A 101 6.31 21.06 2.18
C GLU A 101 5.98 22.20 3.17
N GLU A 102 5.90 21.89 4.47
CA GLU A 102 5.73 22.86 5.55
C GLU A 102 7.04 23.57 5.94
N GLY A 103 8.17 23.22 5.33
CA GLY A 103 9.49 23.78 5.67
C GLY A 103 10.03 23.33 7.03
N LYS A 104 9.47 22.30 7.65
CA LYS A 104 9.89 21.80 8.96
C LYS A 104 11.13 20.90 8.89
N LEU A 105 11.40 20.34 7.74
CA LEU A 105 12.58 19.53 7.43
C LEU A 105 12.89 19.60 5.92
N SER A 106 14.10 19.17 5.54
CA SER A 106 14.46 18.89 4.15
C SER A 106 14.68 17.39 3.98
N LEU A 107 14.33 16.84 2.82
CA LEU A 107 14.65 15.43 2.50
C LEU A 107 16.16 15.17 2.50
N ASP A 108 16.96 16.22 2.34
CA ASP A 108 18.43 16.18 2.32
C ASP A 108 19.06 16.51 3.70
N ASP A 109 18.23 16.73 4.74
CA ASP A 109 18.73 16.82 6.13
C ASP A 109 19.34 15.50 6.58
N ASP A 110 20.42 15.59 7.37
CA ASP A 110 20.98 14.46 8.11
C ASP A 110 19.96 13.94 9.14
N VAL A 111 19.71 12.63 9.13
CA VAL A 111 18.80 11.99 10.08
C VAL A 111 19.19 12.26 11.54
N ARG A 112 20.48 12.40 11.84
CA ARG A 112 21.00 12.71 13.18
C ARG A 112 20.63 14.10 13.69
N LYS A 113 20.23 15.01 12.81
CA LYS A 113 19.63 16.29 13.21
C LYS A 113 18.37 16.07 14.06
N PHE A 114 17.63 15.02 13.79
CA PHE A 114 16.38 14.67 14.47
C PHE A 114 16.55 13.55 15.48
N LEU A 115 17.49 12.63 15.23
CA LEU A 115 17.79 11.44 16.03
C LEU A 115 19.28 11.41 16.40
N PRO A 116 19.72 12.31 17.32
CA PRO A 116 21.13 12.44 17.68
C PRO A 116 21.69 11.21 18.39
N GLU A 117 20.84 10.33 18.89
CA GLU A 117 21.22 9.03 19.48
C GLU A 117 21.78 8.02 18.48
N LEU A 118 21.55 8.21 17.18
CA LEU A 118 22.14 7.35 16.14
C LEU A 118 23.66 7.52 16.14
N PRO A 119 24.41 6.40 15.98
CA PRO A 119 25.86 6.47 15.87
C PRO A 119 26.32 7.37 14.72
N ASP A 120 27.53 7.90 14.88
CA ASP A 120 28.22 8.54 13.76
C ASP A 120 28.84 7.45 12.87
N TYR A 121 28.32 7.33 11.66
CA TYR A 121 28.82 6.37 10.67
C TYR A 121 29.94 6.97 9.79
N GLY A 122 30.45 8.17 10.14
CA GLY A 122 31.50 8.88 9.38
C GLY A 122 31.00 9.50 8.07
N GLN A 123 29.73 9.36 7.73
CA GLN A 123 29.09 9.91 6.53
C GLN A 123 27.65 10.35 6.83
N THR A 124 27.19 11.38 6.13
CA THR A 124 25.81 11.89 6.28
C THR A 124 24.79 10.89 5.71
N ILE A 125 23.86 10.45 6.55
CA ILE A 125 22.69 9.68 6.16
C ILE A 125 21.50 10.64 6.08
N THR A 126 21.02 10.95 4.88
CA THR A 126 19.89 11.86 4.71
C THR A 126 18.55 11.14 4.86
N LEU A 127 17.45 11.90 5.10
CA LEU A 127 16.09 11.37 5.08
C LEU A 127 15.76 10.76 3.71
N ARG A 128 16.32 11.31 2.63
CA ARG A 128 16.18 10.76 1.26
C ARG A 128 16.83 9.38 1.14
N HIS A 129 18.00 9.18 1.75
CA HIS A 129 18.63 7.85 1.78
C HIS A 129 17.76 6.80 2.48
N LEU A 130 17.05 7.18 3.56
CA LEU A 130 16.11 6.30 4.24
C LEU A 130 14.91 5.98 3.36
N LEU A 131 14.30 7.00 2.74
CA LEU A 131 13.13 6.88 1.86
C LEU A 131 13.38 6.03 0.61
N ASN A 132 14.61 6.07 0.07
CA ASN A 132 15.00 5.35 -1.15
C ASN A 132 15.70 4.01 -0.89
N HIS A 133 15.85 3.58 0.39
CA HIS A 133 16.60 2.36 0.74
C HIS A 133 18.07 2.37 0.30
N THR A 134 18.73 3.53 0.41
CA THR A 134 20.14 3.71 0.04
C THR A 134 21.00 4.15 1.22
N SER A 135 20.52 4.01 2.45
CA SER A 135 21.21 4.45 3.67
C SER A 135 22.36 3.57 4.10
N GLY A 136 22.36 2.29 3.70
CA GLY A 136 23.31 1.29 4.20
C GLY A 136 23.04 0.79 5.62
N LEU A 137 22.02 1.32 6.32
CA LEU A 137 21.69 0.86 7.66
C LEU A 137 21.23 -0.59 7.68
N ARG A 138 21.69 -1.35 8.67
CA ARG A 138 21.25 -2.73 8.90
C ARG A 138 19.78 -2.80 9.20
N ASP A 139 19.11 -3.81 8.67
CA ASP A 139 17.67 -4.00 8.89
C ASP A 139 17.40 -4.46 10.33
N TYR A 140 16.58 -3.71 11.07
CA TYR A 140 16.32 -3.98 12.49
C TYR A 140 15.50 -5.25 12.70
N LEU A 141 14.60 -5.61 11.76
CA LEU A 141 13.83 -6.85 11.85
C LEU A 141 14.76 -8.07 11.71
N GLY A 142 15.73 -7.99 10.79
CA GLY A 142 16.76 -9.02 10.68
C GLY A 142 17.65 -9.10 11.92
N LEU A 143 17.95 -7.97 12.57
CA LEU A 143 18.69 -7.96 13.83
C LEU A 143 17.86 -8.56 14.99
N MET A 144 16.54 -8.31 15.05
CA MET A 144 15.65 -8.91 16.02
C MET A 144 15.55 -10.42 15.83
N ASP A 145 15.42 -10.87 14.58
CA ASP A 145 15.41 -12.31 14.25
C ASP A 145 16.72 -13.00 14.69
N LEU A 146 17.86 -12.42 14.38
CA LEU A 146 19.19 -12.90 14.83
C LEU A 146 19.33 -12.91 16.36
N ALA A 147 18.63 -11.99 17.05
CA ALA A 147 18.59 -11.96 18.51
C ALA A 147 17.59 -12.96 19.11
N GLY A 148 16.87 -13.72 18.28
CA GLY A 148 15.86 -14.69 18.72
C GLY A 148 14.58 -14.04 19.24
N ILE A 149 14.19 -12.89 18.72
CA ILE A 149 12.96 -12.17 19.07
C ILE A 149 11.90 -12.48 18.00
N PRO A 150 10.98 -13.42 18.24
CA PRO A 150 9.94 -13.78 17.28
C PRO A 150 8.85 -12.69 17.23
N THR A 151 8.09 -12.66 16.14
CA THR A 151 7.03 -11.65 15.91
C THR A 151 5.88 -11.71 16.91
N GLU A 152 5.70 -12.82 17.60
CA GLU A 152 4.72 -13.00 18.67
C GLU A 152 5.13 -12.28 19.98
N ASN A 153 6.40 -11.92 20.14
CA ASN A 153 6.83 -11.14 21.29
C ASN A 153 6.29 -9.73 21.21
N TRP A 154 5.91 -9.19 22.35
CA TRP A 154 5.63 -7.78 22.47
C TRP A 154 6.96 -7.00 22.42
N THR A 155 7.05 -6.09 21.45
CA THR A 155 8.20 -5.19 21.29
C THR A 155 7.72 -3.78 20.96
N THR A 156 8.45 -2.78 21.42
CA THR A 156 8.10 -1.37 21.34
C THR A 156 9.01 -0.62 20.37
N GLU A 157 8.69 0.66 20.09
CA GLU A 157 9.57 1.56 19.36
C GLU A 157 10.95 1.71 20.04
N ASP A 158 10.99 1.72 21.39
CA ASP A 158 12.23 1.83 22.14
C ASP A 158 13.12 0.60 21.98
N ASP A 159 12.55 -0.60 21.91
CA ASP A 159 13.29 -1.85 21.66
C ASP A 159 13.93 -1.83 20.26
N ALA A 160 13.19 -1.39 19.27
CA ALA A 160 13.70 -1.26 17.90
C ALA A 160 14.81 -0.19 17.82
N LEU A 161 14.61 0.97 18.42
CA LEU A 161 15.62 2.02 18.46
C LEU A 161 16.88 1.54 19.19
N ALA A 162 16.72 0.85 20.33
CA ALA A 162 17.84 0.32 21.11
C ALA A 162 18.69 -0.69 20.31
N ILE A 163 18.10 -1.54 19.47
CA ILE A 163 18.89 -2.47 18.64
C ILE A 163 19.58 -1.75 17.47
N ILE A 164 18.95 -0.72 16.90
CA ILE A 164 19.51 0.09 15.81
C ILE A 164 20.74 0.89 16.30
N VAL A 165 20.63 1.61 17.40
CA VAL A 165 21.71 2.48 17.90
C VAL A 165 22.95 1.71 18.38
N ARG A 166 22.84 0.40 18.61
CA ARG A 166 23.98 -0.47 18.92
C ARG A 166 24.83 -0.82 17.69
N GLN A 167 24.32 -0.58 16.48
CA GLN A 167 25.03 -0.88 15.24
C GLN A 167 26.03 0.22 14.90
N LYS A 168 27.31 -0.01 15.13
CA LYS A 168 28.37 1.00 14.95
C LYS A 168 28.78 1.22 13.50
N GLU A 169 28.39 0.30 12.61
CA GLU A 169 28.77 0.30 11.20
C GLU A 169 27.54 0.08 10.31
N ALA A 170 27.54 0.73 9.15
CA ALA A 170 26.60 0.45 8.08
C ALA A 170 27.10 -0.71 7.19
N ASN A 171 26.23 -1.30 6.40
CA ASN A 171 26.56 -2.36 5.44
C ASN A 171 27.31 -1.82 4.22
N PHE A 172 27.12 -0.54 3.88
CA PHE A 172 27.73 0.19 2.76
C PHE A 172 27.56 1.69 2.96
N ALA A 173 28.29 2.49 2.19
CA ALA A 173 28.23 3.94 2.25
C ALA A 173 26.86 4.48 1.75
N PRO A 174 26.28 5.52 2.37
CA PRO A 174 25.04 6.11 1.93
C PRO A 174 25.08 6.50 0.46
N GLY A 175 24.06 6.09 -0.31
CA GLY A 175 23.99 6.33 -1.76
C GLY A 175 24.83 5.39 -2.63
N GLU A 176 25.65 4.51 -2.06
CA GLU A 176 26.51 3.58 -2.84
C GLU A 176 25.69 2.57 -3.63
N ARG A 177 24.66 2.01 -3.00
CA ARG A 177 23.77 1.01 -3.62
C ARG A 177 22.38 1.01 -2.98
N TRP A 178 21.47 0.32 -3.61
CA TRP A 178 20.14 0.06 -3.10
C TRP A 178 20.12 -1.26 -2.32
N ALA A 179 19.57 -1.22 -1.10
CA ALA A 179 19.26 -2.40 -0.32
C ALA A 179 18.08 -2.11 0.59
N TYR A 180 16.99 -2.85 0.37
CA TYR A 180 15.76 -2.69 1.14
C TYR A 180 16.04 -2.80 2.65
N SER A 181 15.55 -1.82 3.43
CA SER A 181 15.72 -1.81 4.88
C SER A 181 14.51 -1.20 5.57
N ASN A 182 13.94 -1.94 6.51
CA ASN A 182 12.83 -1.48 7.34
C ASN A 182 13.30 -0.41 8.33
N THR A 183 14.56 -0.47 8.77
CA THR A 183 15.18 0.53 9.66
C THR A 183 14.97 1.96 9.16
N GLY A 184 15.13 2.20 7.85
CA GLY A 184 14.94 3.53 7.28
C GLY A 184 13.55 4.08 7.56
N PHE A 185 12.51 3.30 7.32
CA PHE A 185 11.11 3.73 7.49
C PHE A 185 10.67 3.77 8.95
N PHE A 186 11.19 2.88 9.80
CA PHE A 186 11.03 3.01 11.23
C PHE A 186 11.64 4.33 11.76
N LEU A 187 12.88 4.66 11.37
CA LEU A 187 13.51 5.93 11.78
C LEU A 187 12.73 7.15 11.25
N LEU A 188 12.15 7.08 10.04
CA LEU A 188 11.28 8.15 9.53
C LEU A 188 10.03 8.35 10.40
N SER A 189 9.46 7.29 11.00
CA SER A 189 8.37 7.43 11.98
C SER A 189 8.81 8.21 13.20
N GLN A 190 10.03 7.96 13.69
CA GLN A 190 10.62 8.70 14.82
C GLN A 190 10.91 10.17 14.46
N VAL A 191 11.35 10.44 13.21
CA VAL A 191 11.50 11.81 12.70
C VAL A 191 10.16 12.54 12.69
N VAL A 192 9.08 11.92 12.21
CA VAL A 192 7.73 12.51 12.28
C VAL A 192 7.37 12.87 13.71
N LYS A 193 7.59 11.97 14.67
CA LYS A 193 7.32 12.18 16.09
C LYS A 193 8.10 13.36 16.66
N ARG A 194 9.40 13.46 16.36
CA ARG A 194 10.28 14.55 16.85
C ARG A 194 9.94 15.91 16.25
N VAL A 195 9.61 15.95 14.95
CA VAL A 195 9.36 17.21 14.23
C VAL A 195 7.95 17.74 14.46
N SER A 196 6.96 16.85 14.53
CA SER A 196 5.54 17.24 14.67
C SER A 196 5.05 17.28 16.12
N GLY A 197 5.71 16.61 17.06
CA GLY A 197 5.21 16.38 18.41
C GLY A 197 4.08 15.36 18.51
N GLN A 198 3.74 14.66 17.39
CA GLN A 198 2.67 13.66 17.30
C GLN A 198 3.28 12.31 16.97
N THR A 199 2.68 11.20 17.45
CA THR A 199 3.04 9.87 16.95
C THR A 199 2.73 9.78 15.45
N LEU A 200 3.37 8.86 14.73
CA LEU A 200 3.04 8.65 13.31
C LEU A 200 1.55 8.32 13.11
N ARG A 201 0.95 7.54 14.02
CA ARG A 201 -0.50 7.28 14.01
C ARG A 201 -1.31 8.56 14.07
N GLN A 202 -1.06 9.41 15.07
CA GLN A 202 -1.78 10.67 15.25
C GLN A 202 -1.61 11.62 14.05
N PHE A 203 -0.37 11.71 13.54
CA PHE A 203 -0.07 12.54 12.38
C PHE A 203 -0.77 12.03 11.12
N ALA A 204 -0.67 10.74 10.82
CA ALA A 204 -1.30 10.15 9.63
C ALA A 204 -2.83 10.22 9.70
N GLU A 205 -3.41 9.98 10.89
CA GLU A 205 -4.85 10.14 11.11
C GLU A 205 -5.31 11.56 10.73
N ALA A 206 -4.68 12.59 11.32
CA ALA A 206 -5.09 13.98 11.14
C ALA A 206 -4.77 14.53 9.73
N ARG A 207 -3.69 14.08 9.10
CA ARG A 207 -3.11 14.72 7.93
C ARG A 207 -3.24 13.91 6.64
N ILE A 208 -3.56 12.61 6.75
CA ILE A 208 -3.67 11.70 5.59
C ILE A 208 -5.03 11.02 5.58
N PHE A 209 -5.35 10.23 6.60
CA PHE A 209 -6.54 9.35 6.56
C PHE A 209 -7.85 10.14 6.64
N GLN A 210 -8.01 11.03 7.62
CA GLN A 210 -9.22 11.86 7.76
C GLN A 210 -9.46 12.78 6.56
N PRO A 211 -8.46 13.54 6.05
CA PRO A 211 -8.66 14.39 4.86
C PRO A 211 -9.07 13.62 3.61
N LEU A 212 -8.63 12.37 3.48
CA LEU A 212 -9.02 11.49 2.38
C LEU A 212 -10.34 10.75 2.63
N GLY A 213 -10.83 10.74 3.87
CA GLY A 213 -12.01 9.97 4.29
C GLY A 213 -11.75 8.47 4.42
N MET A 214 -10.51 8.06 4.72
CA MET A 214 -10.10 6.67 4.96
C MET A 214 -10.43 6.28 6.41
N THR A 215 -11.70 6.10 6.70
CA THR A 215 -12.24 5.98 8.07
C THR A 215 -11.99 4.62 8.72
N HIS A 216 -11.51 3.64 7.97
CA HIS A 216 -11.15 2.30 8.45
C HIS A 216 -9.65 2.05 8.38
N SER A 217 -8.86 3.13 8.27
CA SER A 217 -7.40 3.06 8.14
C SER A 217 -6.72 3.72 9.32
N HIS A 218 -5.70 3.07 9.87
CA HIS A 218 -4.87 3.62 10.95
C HIS A 218 -3.51 2.91 10.98
N TYR A 219 -2.50 3.54 11.56
CA TYR A 219 -1.31 2.85 12.02
C TYR A 219 -1.63 2.11 13.33
N HIS A 220 -1.34 0.82 13.38
CA HIS A 220 -1.65 -0.06 14.50
C HIS A 220 -0.47 -0.12 15.47
N ASP A 221 -0.49 0.74 16.47
CA ASP A 221 0.57 0.95 17.47
C ASP A 221 0.26 0.36 18.86
N ASP A 222 -0.78 -0.45 18.95
CA ASP A 222 -1.20 -1.13 20.17
C ASP A 222 -1.78 -2.50 19.77
N HIS A 223 -1.01 -3.56 20.03
CA HIS A 223 -1.41 -4.94 19.71
C HIS A 223 -2.69 -5.38 20.44
N GLY A 224 -2.98 -4.77 21.60
CA GLY A 224 -4.19 -5.03 22.38
C GLY A 224 -5.45 -4.31 21.86
N MET A 225 -5.31 -3.40 20.88
CA MET A 225 -6.44 -2.64 20.37
C MET A 225 -7.43 -3.51 19.59
N ILE A 226 -8.73 -3.34 19.88
CA ILE A 226 -9.80 -3.99 19.11
C ILE A 226 -9.98 -3.27 17.78
N VAL A 227 -9.75 -3.97 16.67
CA VAL A 227 -9.99 -3.47 15.32
C VAL A 227 -11.21 -4.15 14.75
N ALA A 228 -12.30 -3.40 14.62
CA ALA A 228 -13.55 -3.92 14.08
C ALA A 228 -13.36 -4.41 12.63
N GLY A 229 -13.79 -5.63 12.33
CA GLY A 229 -13.68 -6.23 11.00
C GLY A 229 -12.27 -6.71 10.63
N ARG A 230 -11.31 -6.76 11.57
CA ARG A 230 -9.96 -7.29 11.32
C ARG A 230 -10.01 -8.75 10.91
N ALA A 231 -9.43 -9.08 9.78
CA ALA A 231 -9.15 -10.46 9.40
C ALA A 231 -8.01 -11.01 10.29
N THR A 232 -8.15 -12.23 10.76
CA THR A 232 -7.06 -12.93 11.44
C THR A 232 -6.02 -13.36 10.41
N ALA A 233 -4.75 -13.16 10.72
CA ALA A 233 -3.65 -13.61 9.87
C ALA A 233 -3.31 -15.07 10.17
N TYR A 234 -2.97 -15.83 9.14
CA TYR A 234 -2.69 -17.25 9.22
C TYR A 234 -1.45 -17.64 8.42
N ALA A 235 -0.70 -18.60 8.93
CA ALA A 235 0.37 -19.28 8.20
C ALA A 235 0.00 -20.74 7.94
N PRO A 236 0.45 -21.36 6.83
CA PRO A 236 0.26 -22.80 6.59
C PRO A 236 0.97 -23.62 7.68
N GLU A 237 0.29 -24.63 8.19
CA GLU A 237 0.87 -25.60 9.11
C GLU A 237 0.38 -27.03 8.80
N GLY A 238 1.29 -27.88 8.34
CA GLY A 238 0.95 -29.23 7.88
C GLY A 238 -0.08 -29.20 6.74
N LYS A 239 -1.27 -29.73 6.99
CA LYS A 239 -2.41 -29.70 6.05
C LYS A 239 -3.45 -28.61 6.39
N GLY A 240 -3.18 -27.80 7.39
CA GLY A 240 -4.10 -26.76 7.90
C GLY A 240 -3.41 -25.40 8.04
N TRP A 241 -3.89 -24.64 9.02
CA TRP A 241 -3.50 -23.28 9.28
C TRP A 241 -3.23 -23.07 10.76
N ARG A 242 -2.26 -22.24 11.08
CA ARG A 242 -2.07 -21.66 12.41
C ARG A 242 -2.30 -20.16 12.39
N ILE A 243 -2.72 -19.57 13.49
CA ILE A 243 -2.76 -18.12 13.66
C ILE A 243 -1.33 -17.60 13.64
N ASP A 244 -1.09 -16.55 12.85
CA ASP A 244 0.21 -15.93 12.66
C ASP A 244 0.05 -14.41 12.73
N MET A 245 -0.16 -13.91 13.94
CA MET A 245 -0.31 -12.48 14.28
C MET A 245 0.98 -11.96 14.88
N SER A 246 1.19 -10.64 14.78
CA SER A 246 2.32 -9.96 15.40
C SER A 246 1.87 -9.10 16.58
N ASN A 247 2.74 -9.01 17.61
CA ASN A 247 2.60 -8.09 18.73
C ASN A 247 3.63 -6.96 18.69
N PHE A 248 4.25 -6.71 17.54
CA PHE A 248 5.16 -5.59 17.34
C PHE A 248 4.36 -4.28 17.24
N GLU A 249 4.82 -3.26 17.96
CA GLU A 249 4.20 -1.92 18.00
C GLU A 249 5.02 -0.85 17.25
N GLN A 250 6.07 -1.27 16.54
CA GLN A 250 6.87 -0.37 15.72
C GLN A 250 6.09 0.07 14.49
N LEU A 251 6.22 1.37 14.16
CA LEU A 251 5.51 1.98 13.04
C LEU A 251 6.47 2.48 11.97
N GLY A 252 5.92 2.69 10.78
CA GLY A 252 6.58 3.38 9.69
C GLY A 252 6.99 2.48 8.54
N ASP A 253 7.60 1.35 8.81
CA ASP A 253 7.96 0.34 7.81
C ASP A 253 6.80 -0.60 7.46
N GLY A 254 5.78 -0.64 8.32
CA GLY A 254 4.55 -1.43 8.21
C GLY A 254 3.43 -0.86 9.05
N ALA A 255 2.53 -1.73 9.50
CA ALA A 255 1.50 -1.53 10.51
C ALA A 255 0.30 -0.66 10.11
N VAL A 256 0.08 -0.33 8.84
CA VAL A 256 -1.20 0.27 8.44
C VAL A 256 -2.24 -0.83 8.30
N MET A 257 -3.29 -0.73 9.08
CA MET A 257 -4.52 -1.49 8.93
C MET A 257 -5.49 -0.72 8.04
N THR A 258 -6.07 -1.38 7.01
CA THR A 258 -6.96 -0.72 6.05
C THR A 258 -7.86 -1.70 5.32
N THR A 259 -8.75 -1.18 4.47
CA THR A 259 -9.66 -1.93 3.61
C THR A 259 -9.44 -1.59 2.13
N VAL A 260 -9.92 -2.44 1.22
CA VAL A 260 -9.90 -2.10 -0.22
C VAL A 260 -10.78 -0.90 -0.55
N GLU A 261 -11.82 -0.62 0.24
CA GLU A 261 -12.66 0.56 0.06
C GLU A 261 -11.90 1.86 0.41
N ASP A 262 -11.08 1.86 1.47
CA ASP A 262 -10.26 3.00 1.83
C ASP A 262 -9.07 3.19 0.88
N LEU A 263 -8.49 2.11 0.38
CA LEU A 263 -7.43 2.19 -0.63
C LEU A 263 -7.90 2.83 -1.95
N LEU A 264 -9.20 2.75 -2.31
CA LEU A 264 -9.75 3.54 -3.42
C LEU A 264 -9.56 5.05 -3.21
N ARG A 265 -9.72 5.53 -1.96
CA ARG A 265 -9.55 6.96 -1.63
C ARG A 265 -8.09 7.37 -1.76
N TRP A 266 -7.19 6.49 -1.36
CA TRP A 266 -5.75 6.67 -1.55
C TRP A 266 -5.37 6.64 -3.02
N ASP A 267 -5.83 5.65 -3.81
CA ASP A 267 -5.65 5.59 -5.27
C ASP A 267 -6.13 6.87 -5.95
N THR A 268 -7.32 7.35 -5.59
CA THR A 268 -7.88 8.59 -6.14
C THR A 268 -6.99 9.80 -5.86
N ASN A 269 -6.25 9.82 -4.75
CA ASN A 269 -5.32 10.90 -4.41
C ASN A 269 -4.15 11.01 -5.40
N PHE A 270 -3.75 9.93 -6.08
CA PHE A 270 -2.72 9.98 -7.13
C PHE A 270 -3.15 10.81 -8.34
N TYR A 271 -4.44 10.88 -8.62
CA TYR A 271 -5.01 11.62 -9.77
C TYR A 271 -5.61 12.96 -9.37
N ARG A 272 -6.08 13.09 -8.14
CA ARG A 272 -6.75 14.27 -7.59
C ARG A 272 -6.20 14.57 -6.21
N ASN A 273 -4.92 14.96 -6.17
CA ASN A 273 -4.24 15.20 -4.90
C ASN A 273 -5.03 16.17 -4.00
N ARG A 274 -5.36 15.72 -2.79
CA ARG A 274 -6.08 16.46 -1.76
C ARG A 274 -5.22 16.76 -0.55
N LEU A 275 -3.97 16.30 -0.55
CA LEU A 275 -3.02 16.46 0.55
C LEU A 275 -1.92 17.47 0.16
N GLY A 276 -1.34 18.12 1.18
CA GLY A 276 -0.26 19.08 1.00
C GLY A 276 -0.72 20.43 0.45
N GLN A 277 0.25 21.30 0.13
CA GLN A 277 -0.01 22.69 -0.23
C GLN A 277 -0.32 22.90 -1.72
N ALA A 278 0.14 22.03 -2.60
CA ALA A 278 -0.03 22.21 -4.05
C ALA A 278 -0.15 20.88 -4.79
N ALA A 279 -1.24 20.71 -5.52
CA ALA A 279 -1.27 19.73 -6.60
C ALA A 279 -0.34 20.20 -7.75
N PRO A 280 0.54 19.37 -8.31
CA PRO A 280 0.77 17.94 -8.15
C PRO A 280 2.04 17.59 -7.36
N GLY A 281 2.49 18.44 -6.43
CA GLY A 281 3.79 18.34 -5.74
C GLY A 281 4.01 17.00 -5.03
N LEU A 282 3.14 16.67 -4.07
CA LEU A 282 3.26 15.49 -3.22
C LEU A 282 3.43 14.20 -4.03
N ILE A 283 2.49 13.89 -4.92
CA ILE A 283 2.49 12.63 -5.68
C ILE A 283 3.69 12.53 -6.62
N ARG A 284 4.08 13.64 -7.25
CA ARG A 284 5.28 13.69 -8.08
C ARG A 284 6.53 13.41 -7.26
N THR A 285 6.60 13.95 -6.05
CA THR A 285 7.73 13.73 -5.13
C THR A 285 7.78 12.28 -4.68
N LEU A 286 6.65 11.68 -4.31
CA LEU A 286 6.59 10.26 -3.93
C LEU A 286 7.01 9.32 -5.06
N ALA A 287 6.56 9.59 -6.29
CA ALA A 287 6.83 8.75 -7.46
C ALA A 287 8.13 9.12 -8.19
N ALA A 288 8.90 10.10 -7.71
CA ALA A 288 10.19 10.43 -8.31
C ALA A 288 11.21 9.31 -8.06
N PRO A 289 11.80 8.72 -9.12
CA PRO A 289 12.82 7.68 -8.96
C PRO A 289 14.01 8.18 -8.15
N GLY A 290 14.47 7.36 -7.19
CA GLY A 290 15.71 7.62 -6.48
C GLY A 290 16.94 7.52 -7.38
N ARG A 291 18.09 7.99 -6.88
CA ARG A 291 19.37 7.90 -7.59
C ARG A 291 20.48 7.49 -6.62
N LEU A 292 21.38 6.67 -7.11
CA LEU A 292 22.64 6.39 -6.44
C LEU A 292 23.65 7.53 -6.62
N ALA A 293 24.70 7.53 -5.81
CA ALA A 293 25.77 8.52 -5.88
C ALA A 293 26.52 8.51 -7.24
N ASN A 294 26.54 7.36 -7.93
CA ASN A 294 27.11 7.22 -9.27
C ASN A 294 26.18 7.72 -10.41
N GLY A 295 24.97 8.22 -10.06
CA GLY A 295 23.96 8.71 -11.01
C GLY A 295 22.99 7.66 -11.52
N GLU A 296 23.13 6.40 -11.16
CA GLU A 296 22.19 5.32 -11.52
C GLU A 296 20.79 5.63 -11.00
N VAL A 297 19.79 5.43 -11.86
CA VAL A 297 18.37 5.66 -11.53
C VAL A 297 17.78 4.38 -10.99
N LEU A 298 17.09 4.49 -9.87
CA LEU A 298 16.44 3.36 -9.20
C LEU A 298 14.99 3.18 -9.67
N ASP A 299 14.52 1.95 -9.66
CA ASP A 299 13.09 1.62 -9.84
C ASP A 299 12.28 1.82 -8.54
N TYR A 300 12.73 2.72 -7.67
CA TYR A 300 12.14 3.00 -6.38
C TYR A 300 12.13 4.49 -6.09
N GLY A 301 10.93 5.02 -5.78
CA GLY A 301 10.72 6.39 -5.33
C GLY A 301 10.72 6.48 -3.80
N LEU A 302 9.83 7.27 -3.24
CA LEU A 302 9.68 7.41 -1.79
C LEU A 302 8.60 6.44 -1.28
N GLY A 303 9.01 5.23 -0.88
CA GLY A 303 8.07 4.20 -0.42
C GLY A 303 7.20 3.58 -1.51
N LEU A 304 7.61 3.69 -2.78
CA LEU A 304 6.91 3.17 -3.95
C LEU A 304 7.90 2.61 -4.97
N VAL A 305 7.61 1.45 -5.50
CA VAL A 305 8.25 0.94 -6.72
C VAL A 305 7.68 1.72 -7.90
N VAL A 306 8.54 2.23 -8.75
CA VAL A 306 8.17 2.96 -9.96
C VAL A 306 8.62 2.19 -11.19
N GLY A 307 7.77 2.08 -12.19
CA GLY A 307 8.09 1.24 -13.34
C GLY A 307 7.23 1.54 -14.56
N ASN A 308 7.35 0.67 -15.54
CA ASN A 308 6.55 0.71 -16.77
C ASN A 308 6.03 -0.70 -17.07
N TRP A 309 4.75 -0.80 -17.32
CA TRP A 309 4.13 -2.04 -17.78
C TRP A 309 3.41 -1.81 -19.08
N ARG A 310 3.88 -2.46 -20.15
CA ARG A 310 3.30 -2.35 -21.50
C ARG A 310 3.14 -0.88 -21.98
N GLY A 311 4.11 -0.02 -21.68
CA GLY A 311 4.09 1.39 -22.05
C GLY A 311 3.34 2.31 -21.09
N LEU A 312 2.73 1.77 -20.04
CA LEU A 312 2.04 2.56 -19.01
C LEU A 312 2.96 2.74 -17.80
N ALA A 313 3.13 3.98 -17.35
CA ALA A 313 3.82 4.26 -16.09
C ALA A 313 3.03 3.65 -14.92
N THR A 314 3.73 2.98 -14.03
CA THR A 314 3.15 2.31 -12.87
C THR A 314 3.83 2.71 -11.58
N VAL A 315 3.05 2.75 -10.50
CA VAL A 315 3.54 2.79 -9.13
C VAL A 315 2.92 1.62 -8.37
N SER A 316 3.69 0.98 -7.51
CA SER A 316 3.22 -0.16 -6.74
C SER A 316 4.03 -0.31 -5.45
N HIS A 317 3.51 -1.06 -4.50
CA HIS A 317 4.27 -1.62 -3.40
C HIS A 317 3.55 -2.86 -2.87
N GLY A 318 4.31 -3.92 -2.64
CA GLY A 318 3.79 -5.11 -1.97
C GLY A 318 3.97 -5.03 -0.46
N GLY A 319 3.26 -5.88 0.28
CA GLY A 319 3.36 -5.98 1.72
C GLY A 319 3.38 -7.42 2.22
N ALA A 320 4.20 -7.67 3.24
CA ALA A 320 4.23 -8.93 3.96
C ALA A 320 4.54 -8.65 5.42
N TRP A 321 3.69 -9.11 6.32
CA TRP A 321 3.93 -9.05 7.75
C TRP A 321 3.16 -10.15 8.48
N ALA A 322 3.86 -10.98 9.28
CA ALA A 322 3.28 -12.19 9.87
C ALA A 322 2.50 -12.98 8.78
N GLY A 323 1.27 -13.40 9.03
CA GLY A 323 0.44 -14.10 8.04
C GLY A 323 -0.26 -13.21 7.01
N TYR A 324 -0.10 -11.88 7.04
CA TYR A 324 -0.69 -10.98 6.05
C TYR A 324 0.17 -10.81 4.79
N ARG A 325 -0.50 -10.60 3.65
CA ARG A 325 0.11 -10.28 2.35
C ARG A 325 -0.75 -9.21 1.64
N ALA A 326 -0.07 -8.25 0.97
CA ALA A 326 -0.71 -7.17 0.18
C ALA A 326 0.05 -6.88 -1.11
#